data_8f6a3885f6fff40d115456d209ce907c
#
_entry.id   8f6a3885f6fff40d115456d209ce907c
#
_cell.length_a   1.000
_cell.length_b   1.000
_cell.length_c   1.000
_cell.angle_alpha   90.00
_cell.angle_beta   90.00
_cell.angle_gamma   90.00
#
_symmetry.space_group_name_H-M   'P 1'
#
loop_
_entity.id
_entity.type
_entity.pdbx_description
1 polymer ?
#
loop_
_entity_poly.entity_id
_entity_poly.type
_entity_poly.pdbx_seq_one_letter_code
_entity_poly.pdbx_strand_id
1 'polypeptide(L)'
;IFQSNCTQSGCHNSQDRREGYDLTSYENIVSHGIAPGDYKRSKIYQALVAIGEARMPQSPYNRLTDAQITTIALWIKEGANHTTCTDSTTCDTSNPKFSTSVSPILQTYCNGCHGGSSPLGNVDYNSYTGVKATVTNGKLMGSIRHQSGYSAMPQNAAPLSDCKISIIQAWIDAGAPNN
;
A
#
# COMPACT_ATOMS: atom_id res chain seq x y z
N ILE A 1 -2.86 -3.24 0.45
CA ILE A 1 -2.05 -3.91 -0.60
C ILE A 1 -2.62 -3.57 -1.97
N PHE A 2 -3.89 -3.83 -2.28
CA PHE A 2 -4.47 -3.61 -3.61
C PHE A 2 -4.35 -2.17 -4.09
N GLN A 3 -4.77 -1.19 -3.30
CA GLN A 3 -4.72 0.23 -3.66
C GLN A 3 -3.31 0.71 -4.00
N SER A 4 -2.30 0.25 -3.25
CA SER A 4 -0.92 0.71 -3.43
C SER A 4 -0.20 0.04 -4.61
N ASN A 5 -0.64 -1.14 -5.04
CA ASN A 5 0.11 -1.96 -5.98
C ASN A 5 -0.65 -2.28 -7.27
N CYS A 6 -1.96 -2.03 -7.32
CA CYS A 6 -2.79 -2.51 -8.44
C CYS A 6 -3.60 -1.39 -9.11
N THR A 7 -3.81 -0.24 -8.47
CA THR A 7 -4.74 0.80 -8.93
C THR A 7 -4.06 2.04 -9.51
N GLN A 8 -2.80 1.93 -9.94
CA GLN A 8 -2.09 2.99 -10.63
C GLN A 8 -2.77 3.34 -11.97
N SER A 9 -2.42 4.51 -12.51
CA SER A 9 -2.91 4.93 -13.82
C SER A 9 -2.58 3.89 -14.90
N GLY A 10 -3.55 3.58 -15.75
CA GLY A 10 -3.45 2.54 -16.77
C GLY A 10 -3.58 1.10 -16.25
N CYS A 11 -3.94 0.91 -14.97
CA CYS A 11 -4.09 -0.39 -14.34
C CYS A 11 -5.55 -0.66 -13.90
N HIS A 12 -5.76 -1.16 -12.69
CA HIS A 12 -7.05 -1.64 -12.20
C HIS A 12 -7.74 -0.62 -11.29
N ASN A 13 -7.67 0.66 -11.62
CA ASN A 13 -8.43 1.72 -10.97
C ASN A 13 -9.85 1.83 -11.56
N SER A 14 -10.70 2.67 -10.97
CA SER A 14 -12.10 2.83 -11.37
C SER A 14 -12.29 3.46 -12.77
N GLN A 15 -11.28 4.12 -13.31
CA GLN A 15 -11.31 4.77 -14.63
C GLN A 15 -10.80 3.82 -15.73
N ASP A 16 -9.63 3.24 -15.53
CA ASP A 16 -8.94 2.44 -16.55
C ASP A 16 -9.44 1.01 -16.62
N ARG A 17 -9.78 0.39 -15.49
CA ARG A 17 -10.34 -0.96 -15.37
C ARG A 17 -9.70 -1.98 -16.29
N ARG A 18 -8.38 -2.01 -16.32
CA ARG A 18 -7.67 -2.89 -17.25
C ARG A 18 -8.17 -4.34 -17.12
N GLU A 19 -8.44 -5.00 -18.25
CA GLU A 19 -9.04 -6.34 -18.31
C GLU A 19 -10.38 -6.45 -17.55
N GLY A 20 -11.09 -5.34 -17.35
CA GLY A 20 -12.36 -5.29 -16.64
C GLY A 20 -12.27 -5.33 -15.11
N TYR A 21 -11.05 -5.34 -14.55
CA TYR A 21 -10.85 -5.36 -13.10
C TYR A 21 -10.76 -3.95 -12.53
N ASP A 22 -11.60 -3.68 -11.54
CA ASP A 22 -11.51 -2.53 -10.66
C ASP A 22 -11.14 -3.03 -9.26
N LEU A 23 -9.97 -2.66 -8.76
CA LEU A 23 -9.45 -3.13 -7.47
C LEU A 23 -9.43 -2.00 -6.42
N THR A 24 -10.29 -0.99 -6.58
CA THR A 24 -10.35 0.18 -5.69
C THR A 24 -11.22 -0.01 -4.46
N SER A 25 -12.20 -0.92 -4.49
CA SER A 25 -13.08 -1.20 -3.36
C SER A 25 -13.13 -2.71 -3.05
N TYR A 26 -13.53 -3.05 -1.82
CA TYR A 26 -13.73 -4.43 -1.43
C TYR A 26 -14.74 -5.15 -2.33
N GLU A 27 -15.89 -4.51 -2.58
CA GLU A 27 -16.98 -5.06 -3.39
C GLU A 27 -16.50 -5.40 -4.80
N ASN A 28 -15.71 -4.48 -5.40
CA ASN A 28 -15.16 -4.68 -6.73
C ASN A 28 -14.12 -5.82 -6.76
N ILE A 29 -13.25 -5.88 -5.75
CA ILE A 29 -12.23 -6.94 -5.62
C ILE A 29 -12.86 -8.32 -5.52
N VAL A 30 -13.86 -8.49 -4.65
CA VAL A 30 -14.48 -9.81 -4.42
C VAL A 30 -15.44 -10.22 -5.53
N SER A 31 -15.98 -9.26 -6.28
CA SER A 31 -16.92 -9.56 -7.39
C SER A 31 -16.20 -10.15 -8.61
N HIS A 32 -14.91 -9.95 -8.74
CA HIS A 32 -14.14 -10.39 -9.92
C HIS A 32 -12.79 -11.01 -9.53
N GLY A 33 -12.62 -12.28 -9.82
CA GLY A 33 -11.31 -12.94 -9.72
C GLY A 33 -10.94 -13.48 -8.34
N ILE A 34 -11.82 -13.39 -7.35
CA ILE A 34 -11.69 -14.07 -6.05
C ILE A 34 -12.61 -15.29 -6.00
N ALA A 35 -12.08 -16.40 -5.52
CA ALA A 35 -12.84 -17.59 -5.11
C ALA A 35 -12.70 -17.70 -3.58
N PRO A 36 -13.66 -17.18 -2.79
CA PRO A 36 -13.57 -17.22 -1.34
C PRO A 36 -13.36 -18.63 -0.81
N GLY A 37 -12.43 -18.79 0.13
CA GLY A 37 -12.03 -20.09 0.66
C GLY A 37 -10.96 -20.82 -0.17
N ASP A 38 -10.74 -20.44 -1.43
CA ASP A 38 -9.77 -21.11 -2.31
C ASP A 38 -8.88 -20.10 -3.06
N TYR A 39 -7.77 -19.74 -2.45
CA TYR A 39 -6.85 -18.80 -3.07
C TYR A 39 -6.20 -19.34 -4.37
N LYS A 40 -6.02 -20.66 -4.50
CA LYS A 40 -5.42 -21.26 -5.69
C LYS A 40 -6.29 -21.13 -6.93
N ARG A 41 -7.62 -21.11 -6.76
CA ARG A 41 -8.58 -20.87 -7.84
C ARG A 41 -8.85 -19.39 -8.10
N SER A 42 -8.40 -18.52 -7.22
CA SER A 42 -8.56 -17.08 -7.38
C SER A 42 -7.62 -16.53 -8.45
N LYS A 43 -8.19 -15.94 -9.52
CA LYS A 43 -7.41 -15.38 -10.63
C LYS A 43 -6.42 -14.30 -10.17
N ILE A 44 -6.82 -13.50 -9.19
CA ILE A 44 -5.94 -12.49 -8.59
C ILE A 44 -4.68 -13.16 -8.01
N TYR A 45 -4.84 -14.23 -7.22
CA TYR A 45 -3.67 -14.93 -6.68
C TYR A 45 -2.83 -15.55 -7.78
N GLN A 46 -3.45 -16.19 -8.77
CA GLN A 46 -2.73 -16.79 -9.91
C GLN A 46 -1.89 -15.75 -10.65
N ALA A 47 -2.43 -14.55 -10.87
CA ALA A 47 -1.69 -13.45 -11.50
C ALA A 47 -0.50 -12.95 -10.65
N LEU A 48 -0.63 -12.94 -9.33
CA LEU A 48 0.46 -12.53 -8.43
C LEU A 48 1.64 -13.50 -8.43
N VAL A 49 1.39 -14.81 -8.62
CA VAL A 49 2.42 -15.85 -8.64
C VAL A 49 2.86 -16.26 -10.04
N ALA A 50 2.25 -15.73 -11.08
CA ALA A 50 2.60 -15.98 -12.47
C ALA A 50 4.02 -15.52 -12.81
N ILE A 51 4.54 -16.01 -13.94
CA ILE A 51 5.87 -15.65 -14.48
C ILE A 51 5.69 -14.90 -15.80
N GLY A 52 6.66 -14.09 -16.16
CA GLY A 52 6.65 -13.33 -17.42
C GLY A 52 5.55 -12.28 -17.48
N GLU A 53 4.95 -12.09 -18.65
CA GLU A 53 3.97 -11.03 -18.92
C GLU A 53 2.63 -11.23 -18.20
N ALA A 54 2.31 -12.47 -17.81
CA ALA A 54 1.09 -12.76 -17.05
C ALA A 54 1.20 -12.34 -15.57
N ARG A 55 2.40 -11.99 -15.10
CA ARG A 55 2.63 -11.59 -13.71
C ARG A 55 2.05 -10.21 -13.42
N MET A 56 1.40 -10.09 -12.28
CA MET A 56 0.97 -8.79 -11.74
C MET A 56 1.70 -8.46 -10.43
N PRO A 57 2.03 -7.19 -10.18
CA PRO A 57 2.05 -6.09 -11.13
C PRO A 57 3.03 -6.33 -12.29
N GLN A 58 2.70 -5.77 -13.48
CA GLN A 58 3.60 -5.84 -14.65
C GLN A 58 4.79 -4.89 -14.50
N SER A 59 5.88 -5.18 -15.23
CA SER A 59 6.98 -4.22 -15.38
C SER A 59 6.44 -2.87 -15.90
N PRO A 60 6.96 -1.73 -15.39
CA PRO A 60 8.13 -1.56 -14.52
C PRO A 60 7.85 -1.68 -13.01
N TYR A 61 6.63 -2.03 -12.61
CA TYR A 61 6.26 -2.11 -11.19
C TYR A 61 6.86 -3.36 -10.51
N ASN A 62 7.20 -3.20 -9.23
CA ASN A 62 7.76 -4.28 -8.44
C ASN A 62 6.74 -5.39 -8.21
N ARG A 63 7.25 -6.62 -8.16
CA ARG A 63 6.50 -7.75 -7.64
C ARG A 63 6.12 -7.49 -6.17
N LEU A 64 4.94 -7.95 -5.77
CA LEU A 64 4.59 -8.01 -4.36
C LEU A 64 5.60 -8.89 -3.61
N THR A 65 5.87 -8.54 -2.35
CA THR A 65 6.69 -9.37 -1.47
C THR A 65 5.95 -10.67 -1.15
N ASP A 66 6.70 -11.73 -0.81
CA ASP A 66 6.11 -13.01 -0.43
C ASP A 66 5.18 -12.86 0.79
N ALA A 67 5.48 -11.95 1.71
CA ALA A 67 4.61 -11.61 2.84
C ALA A 67 3.28 -11.01 2.37
N GLN A 68 3.29 -10.10 1.41
CA GLN A 68 2.07 -9.50 0.85
C GLN A 68 1.23 -10.54 0.10
N ILE A 69 1.88 -11.40 -0.70
CA ILE A 69 1.19 -12.49 -1.41
C ILE A 69 0.56 -13.47 -0.41
N THR A 70 1.30 -13.84 0.64
CA THR A 70 0.79 -14.70 1.71
C THR A 70 -0.40 -14.08 2.43
N THR A 71 -0.36 -12.78 2.72
CA THR A 71 -1.48 -12.05 3.34
C THR A 71 -2.75 -12.13 2.47
N ILE A 72 -2.61 -11.92 1.16
CA ILE A 72 -3.74 -12.05 0.23
C ILE A 72 -4.26 -13.48 0.19
N ALA A 73 -3.37 -14.47 0.14
CA ALA A 73 -3.75 -15.88 0.10
C ALA A 73 -4.50 -16.31 1.38
N LEU A 74 -4.04 -15.88 2.55
CA LEU A 74 -4.70 -16.15 3.83
C LEU A 74 -6.07 -15.47 3.90
N TRP A 75 -6.17 -14.20 3.53
CA TRP A 75 -7.44 -13.49 3.47
C TRP A 75 -8.46 -14.20 2.57
N ILE A 76 -8.05 -14.66 1.38
CA ILE A 76 -8.92 -15.41 0.48
C ILE A 76 -9.30 -16.76 1.12
N LYS A 77 -8.35 -17.47 1.73
CA LYS A 77 -8.58 -18.76 2.40
C LYS A 77 -9.60 -18.64 3.54
N GLU A 78 -9.59 -17.52 4.26
CA GLU A 78 -10.51 -17.19 5.34
C GLU A 78 -11.90 -16.72 4.85
N GLY A 79 -12.15 -16.77 3.53
CA GLY A 79 -13.43 -16.43 2.93
C GLY A 79 -13.47 -15.06 2.29
N ALA A 80 -12.34 -14.38 2.15
CA ALA A 80 -12.21 -13.03 1.59
C ALA A 80 -13.19 -12.03 2.24
N ASN A 81 -13.40 -12.15 3.54
CA ASN A 81 -14.37 -11.34 4.27
C ASN A 81 -13.97 -9.85 4.29
N HIS A 82 -14.97 -8.97 4.32
CA HIS A 82 -14.77 -7.55 4.55
C HIS A 82 -14.40 -7.33 6.02
N THR A 83 -13.15 -7.60 6.34
CA THR A 83 -12.61 -7.24 7.65
C THR A 83 -12.18 -5.77 7.57
N THR A 84 -13.01 -4.88 8.06
CA THR A 84 -12.51 -3.59 8.49
C THR A 84 -11.59 -3.89 9.68
N CYS A 85 -10.28 -3.64 9.53
CA CYS A 85 -9.51 -3.30 10.71
C CYS A 85 -10.21 -2.05 11.27
N THR A 86 -11.10 -2.23 12.24
CA THR A 86 -11.32 -1.18 13.21
C THR A 86 -9.92 -0.91 13.72
N ASP A 87 -9.32 0.20 13.30
CA ASP A 87 -8.12 0.71 13.93
C ASP A 87 -8.39 0.53 15.42
N SER A 88 -7.68 -0.44 16.02
CA SER A 88 -7.97 -0.87 17.40
C SER A 88 -8.09 0.38 18.23
N THR A 89 -9.10 0.46 19.02
CA THR A 89 -9.67 1.58 19.74
C THR A 89 -8.67 2.52 20.47
N THR A 90 -7.39 2.26 20.36
CA THR A 90 -6.31 3.11 20.87
C THR A 90 -5.25 3.28 19.82
N CYS A 91 -5.28 4.44 19.14
CA CYS A 91 -4.16 4.88 18.31
C CYS A 91 -2.97 5.19 19.24
N ASP A 92 -2.06 4.24 19.38
CA ASP A 92 -0.88 4.45 20.24
C ASP A 92 0.18 5.28 19.51
N THR A 93 0.25 6.54 19.90
CA THR A 93 1.26 7.50 19.45
C THR A 93 2.32 7.80 20.50
N SER A 94 2.34 7.06 21.62
CA SER A 94 3.19 7.37 22.77
C SER A 94 4.68 7.14 22.51
N ASN A 95 5.03 6.13 21.69
CA ASN A 95 6.43 5.82 21.37
C ASN A 95 6.56 5.10 20.02
N PRO A 96 6.19 5.74 18.90
CA PRO A 96 6.28 5.11 17.60
C PRO A 96 7.74 4.95 17.16
N LYS A 97 8.08 3.73 16.73
CA LYS A 97 9.40 3.40 16.20
C LYS A 97 9.37 3.33 14.68
N PHE A 98 10.50 3.66 14.05
CA PHE A 98 10.61 3.51 12.61
C PHE A 98 10.35 2.06 12.17
N SER A 99 11.04 1.12 12.78
CA SER A 99 11.02 -0.29 12.36
C SER A 99 9.65 -0.98 12.55
N THR A 100 8.94 -0.70 13.66
CA THR A 100 7.73 -1.42 14.04
C THR A 100 6.43 -0.66 13.82
N SER A 101 6.48 0.68 13.70
CA SER A 101 5.29 1.52 13.56
C SER A 101 5.21 2.20 12.20
N VAL A 102 6.28 2.85 11.75
CA VAL A 102 6.27 3.68 10.52
C VAL A 102 6.56 2.86 9.27
N SER A 103 7.63 2.06 9.28
CA SER A 103 8.04 1.26 8.12
C SER A 103 6.93 0.31 7.63
N PRO A 104 6.17 -0.41 8.47
CA PRO A 104 5.04 -1.23 8.02
C PRO A 104 3.95 -0.42 7.30
N ILE A 105 3.66 0.81 7.76
CA ILE A 105 2.71 1.69 7.07
C ILE A 105 3.24 2.04 5.67
N LEU A 106 4.50 2.48 5.57
CA LEU A 106 5.12 2.84 4.30
C LEU A 106 5.21 1.65 3.34
N GLN A 107 5.56 0.47 3.83
CA GLN A 107 5.60 -0.75 3.04
C GLN A 107 4.23 -1.12 2.48
N THR A 108 3.19 -0.95 3.26
CA THR A 108 1.83 -1.29 2.86
C THR A 108 1.24 -0.30 1.86
N TYR A 109 1.47 1.00 2.06
CA TYR A 109 0.74 2.06 1.33
C TYR A 109 1.59 2.82 0.31
N CYS A 110 2.92 2.75 0.38
CA CYS A 110 3.80 3.60 -0.42
C CYS A 110 4.79 2.84 -1.30
N ASN A 111 5.37 1.73 -0.81
CA ASN A 111 6.47 1.02 -1.48
C ASN A 111 6.08 0.40 -2.82
N GLY A 112 4.79 0.17 -3.08
CA GLY A 112 4.35 -0.30 -4.40
C GLY A 112 4.78 0.62 -5.54
N CYS A 113 4.79 1.93 -5.27
CA CYS A 113 5.21 2.95 -6.25
C CYS A 113 6.58 3.56 -5.91
N HIS A 114 6.87 3.76 -4.63
CA HIS A 114 8.07 4.45 -4.14
C HIS A 114 9.13 3.50 -3.58
N GLY A 115 9.22 2.30 -4.16
CA GLY A 115 10.21 1.29 -3.82
C GLY A 115 10.92 0.74 -5.05
N GLY A 116 11.88 -0.21 -4.83
CA GLY A 116 12.61 -0.87 -5.90
C GLY A 116 13.75 -0.05 -6.50
N SER A 117 14.22 -0.49 -7.68
CA SER A 117 15.39 0.10 -8.34
C SER A 117 15.10 1.43 -9.05
N SER A 118 13.83 1.76 -9.28
CA SER A 118 13.40 2.98 -9.98
C SER A 118 12.13 3.54 -9.33
N PRO A 119 12.23 4.09 -8.11
CA PRO A 119 11.08 4.58 -7.37
C PRO A 119 10.47 5.80 -8.07
N LEU A 120 9.14 5.84 -8.17
CA LEU A 120 8.41 6.94 -8.79
C LEU A 120 8.68 8.26 -8.07
N GLY A 121 8.84 9.33 -8.84
CA GLY A 121 9.13 10.67 -8.33
C GLY A 121 10.48 10.80 -7.60
N ASN A 122 11.39 9.84 -7.80
CA ASN A 122 12.68 9.76 -7.09
C ASN A 122 12.52 9.76 -5.55
N VAL A 123 11.42 9.17 -5.06
CA VAL A 123 11.13 9.00 -3.64
C VAL A 123 11.29 7.53 -3.29
N ASP A 124 12.30 7.20 -2.49
CA ASP A 124 12.57 5.83 -2.04
C ASP A 124 12.11 5.64 -0.59
N TYR A 125 11.12 4.78 -0.41
CA TYR A 125 10.64 4.37 0.93
C TYR A 125 11.13 2.98 1.36
N ASN A 126 12.01 2.33 0.60
CA ASN A 126 12.65 1.09 1.03
C ASN A 126 13.71 1.31 2.11
N SER A 127 14.24 2.52 2.20
CA SER A 127 15.31 2.86 3.13
C SER A 127 14.91 3.96 4.11
N TYR A 128 15.42 3.88 5.34
CA TYR A 128 15.26 4.97 6.31
C TYR A 128 15.75 6.32 5.75
N THR A 129 16.87 6.31 5.02
CA THR A 129 17.46 7.54 4.45
C THR A 129 16.51 8.20 3.47
N GLY A 130 15.86 7.42 2.59
CA GLY A 130 14.87 7.93 1.66
C GLY A 130 13.64 8.49 2.37
N VAL A 131 13.14 7.79 3.39
CA VAL A 131 12.05 8.29 4.25
C VAL A 131 12.45 9.60 4.92
N LYS A 132 13.61 9.64 5.56
CA LYS A 132 14.10 10.82 6.28
C LYS A 132 14.23 12.05 5.36
N ALA A 133 14.65 11.86 4.11
CA ALA A 133 14.73 12.94 3.12
C ALA A 133 13.35 13.58 2.87
N THR A 134 12.28 12.76 2.77
CA THR A 134 10.92 13.26 2.54
C THR A 134 10.28 13.86 3.79
N VAL A 135 10.72 13.46 4.97
CA VAL A 135 10.38 14.12 6.24
C VAL A 135 11.00 15.51 6.29
N THR A 136 12.32 15.61 6.02
CA THR A 136 13.07 16.86 6.12
C THR A 136 12.56 17.94 5.17
N ASN A 137 12.11 17.57 3.97
CA ASN A 137 11.55 18.53 3.00
C ASN A 137 10.02 18.70 3.09
N GLY A 138 9.38 18.09 4.08
CA GLY A 138 7.94 18.18 4.33
C GLY A 138 7.05 17.40 3.38
N LYS A 139 7.61 16.75 2.35
CA LYS A 139 6.81 16.05 1.32
C LYS A 139 5.99 14.90 1.88
N LEU A 140 6.53 14.12 2.82
CA LEU A 140 5.79 12.99 3.38
C LEU A 140 4.48 13.46 4.00
N MET A 141 4.53 14.35 4.98
CA MET A 141 3.32 14.81 5.68
C MET A 141 2.40 15.65 4.80
N GLY A 142 2.96 16.53 3.96
CA GLY A 142 2.18 17.33 3.02
C GLY A 142 1.36 16.46 2.07
N SER A 143 1.96 15.40 1.55
CA SER A 143 1.30 14.49 0.60
C SER A 143 0.25 13.60 1.26
N ILE A 144 0.54 12.96 2.41
CA ILE A 144 -0.43 12.05 3.06
C ILE A 144 -1.59 12.79 3.74
N ARG A 145 -1.43 14.08 4.04
CA ARG A 145 -2.49 14.97 4.54
C ARG A 145 -3.24 15.68 3.42
N HIS A 146 -2.89 15.45 2.17
CA HIS A 146 -3.46 16.11 1.00
C HIS A 146 -3.41 17.64 1.12
N GLN A 147 -2.33 18.19 1.64
CA GLN A 147 -2.17 19.64 1.81
C GLN A 147 -1.97 20.33 0.46
N SER A 148 -2.48 21.54 0.35
CA SER A 148 -2.28 22.39 -0.84
C SER A 148 -0.79 22.58 -1.13
N GLY A 149 -0.40 22.44 -2.40
CA GLY A 149 1.01 22.51 -2.84
C GLY A 149 1.76 21.17 -2.83
N TYR A 150 1.12 20.09 -2.38
CA TYR A 150 1.67 18.72 -2.44
C TYR A 150 0.80 17.80 -3.28
N SER A 151 1.42 16.82 -3.93
CA SER A 151 0.67 15.75 -4.60
C SER A 151 -0.01 14.88 -3.56
N ALA A 152 -1.33 14.70 -3.67
CA ALA A 152 -2.09 13.86 -2.76
C ALA A 152 -1.64 12.39 -2.86
N MET A 153 -1.30 11.78 -1.74
CA MET A 153 -0.86 10.39 -1.64
C MET A 153 -1.64 9.62 -0.57
N PRO A 154 -1.96 8.34 -0.79
CA PRO A 154 -1.69 7.55 -2.00
C PRO A 154 -2.43 8.09 -3.22
N GLN A 155 -1.80 8.06 -4.38
CA GLN A 155 -2.38 8.60 -5.61
C GLN A 155 -3.60 7.76 -6.05
N ASN A 156 -4.70 8.43 -6.38
CA ASN A 156 -5.96 7.79 -6.81
C ASN A 156 -6.53 6.76 -5.81
N ALA A 157 -6.21 6.90 -4.52
CA ALA A 157 -6.70 6.05 -3.46
C ALA A 157 -7.23 6.86 -2.28
N ALA A 158 -7.95 6.21 -1.37
CA ALA A 158 -8.41 6.85 -0.14
C ALA A 158 -7.19 7.32 0.69
N PRO A 159 -7.33 8.45 1.42
CA PRO A 159 -6.32 8.89 2.38
C PRO A 159 -5.98 7.79 3.39
N LEU A 160 -4.79 7.87 3.97
CA LEU A 160 -4.47 7.09 5.16
C LEU A 160 -5.43 7.46 6.29
N SER A 161 -5.74 6.50 7.18
CA SER A 161 -6.52 6.82 8.38
C SER A 161 -5.80 7.84 9.25
N ASP A 162 -6.57 8.64 10.00
CA ASP A 162 -6.04 9.65 10.91
C ASP A 162 -5.05 9.05 11.92
N CYS A 163 -5.29 7.82 12.35
CA CYS A 163 -4.37 7.10 13.25
C CYS A 163 -3.00 6.86 12.59
N LYS A 164 -2.96 6.37 11.35
CA LYS A 164 -1.68 6.15 10.65
C LYS A 164 -0.92 7.45 10.43
N ILE A 165 -1.65 8.51 10.08
CA ILE A 165 -1.08 9.86 9.95
C ILE A 165 -0.53 10.35 11.29
N SER A 166 -1.27 10.12 12.39
CA SER A 166 -0.85 10.51 13.74
C SER A 166 0.37 9.74 14.24
N ILE A 167 0.48 8.44 13.94
CA ILE A 167 1.67 7.63 14.26
C ILE A 167 2.90 8.18 13.53
N ILE A 168 2.79 8.46 12.24
CA ILE A 168 3.90 9.04 11.45
C ILE A 168 4.27 10.43 12.00
N GLN A 169 3.28 11.27 12.32
CA GLN A 169 3.54 12.59 12.88
C GLN A 169 4.26 12.50 14.23
N ALA A 170 3.79 11.66 15.14
CA ALA A 170 4.40 11.50 16.46
C ALA A 170 5.86 10.99 16.36
N TRP A 171 6.15 10.10 15.40
CA TRP A 171 7.53 9.68 15.12
C TRP A 171 8.38 10.84 14.58
N ILE A 172 7.81 11.69 13.72
CA ILE A 172 8.51 12.89 13.20
C ILE A 172 8.78 13.87 14.33
N ASP A 173 7.80 14.13 15.20
CA ASP A 173 7.92 15.04 16.34
C ASP A 173 8.96 14.56 17.36
N ALA A 174 9.15 13.24 17.47
CA ALA A 174 10.24 12.63 18.22
C ALA A 174 11.62 12.73 17.55
N GLY A 175 11.75 13.47 16.44
CA GLY A 175 13.00 13.66 15.69
C GLY A 175 13.20 12.66 14.56
N ALA A 176 12.21 11.87 14.24
CA ALA A 176 12.25 10.81 13.22
C ALA A 176 13.49 9.90 13.39
N PRO A 177 13.65 9.22 14.54
CA PRO A 177 14.81 8.36 14.79
C PRO A 177 14.78 7.08 13.95
N ASN A 178 15.96 6.51 13.65
CA ASN A 178 16.11 5.19 13.04
C ASN A 178 16.16 4.11 14.14
N ASN A 179 15.01 3.70 14.66
CA ASN A 179 14.88 2.82 15.83
C ASN A 179 13.97 1.61 15.59
#